data_9f7fa34b373927ee076e058598e128b6
#
_entry.id   9f7fa34b373927ee076e058598e128b6
#
_cell.length_a   1.000
_cell.length_b   1.000
_cell.length_c   1.000
_cell.angle_alpha   90.00
_cell.angle_beta   90.00
_cell.angle_gamma   90.00
#
_symmetry.space_group_name_H-M   'P 1'
#
loop_
_entity.id
_entity.type
_entity.pdbx_description
1 polymer ?
#
loop_
_entity_poly.entity_id
_entity_poly.type
_entity_poly.pdbx_seq_one_letter_code
_entity_poly.pdbx_strand_id
1 'polypeptide(L)'
;MNLSLFAERLSDLIFDSGKNSREIAKEIGIGKSTIYEYLSANKMPTLQNLIKLADYFGCSIDFLFGQDDYESKGKFITPAPFPARFKEMLDYFNISRYKLEKLTGISESVLYYWAKGDKTPSIESIVHVCEVLDCSIDFFIGRTNLP
;
A
#
# COMPACT_ATOMS: atom_id res chain seq x y z
N MET A 1 11.79 3.93 2.25
CA MET A 1 10.43 4.45 2.45
C MET A 1 10.51 5.87 2.93
N ASN A 2 9.85 6.79 2.27
CA ASN A 2 10.03 8.23 2.52
C ASN A 2 8.66 8.91 2.68
N LEU A 3 8.32 9.23 3.93
CA LEU A 3 7.04 9.86 4.27
C LEU A 3 6.92 11.27 3.69
N SER A 4 8.03 12.00 3.58
CA SER A 4 8.06 13.32 2.94
C SER A 4 7.76 13.23 1.44
N LEU A 5 8.27 12.21 0.77
CA LEU A 5 7.99 11.98 -0.65
C LEU A 5 6.52 11.59 -0.88
N PHE A 6 5.97 10.77 0.00
CA PHE A 6 4.53 10.47 -0.03
C PHE A 6 3.70 11.75 0.08
N ALA A 7 4.02 12.60 1.07
CA ALA A 7 3.32 13.87 1.27
C ALA A 7 3.43 14.78 0.04
N GLU A 8 4.61 14.88 -0.55
CA GLU A 8 4.85 15.69 -1.75
C GLU A 8 4.02 15.18 -2.94
N ARG A 9 4.05 13.88 -3.20
CA ARG A 9 3.30 13.28 -4.31
C ARG A 9 1.80 13.39 -4.12
N LEU A 10 1.32 13.20 -2.88
CA LEU A 10 -0.09 13.41 -2.58
C LEU A 10 -0.50 14.85 -2.81
N SER A 11 0.33 15.82 -2.38
CA SER A 11 0.08 17.24 -2.61
C SER A 11 0.00 17.56 -4.11
N ASP A 12 0.93 17.03 -4.91
CA ASP A 12 0.94 17.23 -6.36
C ASP A 12 -0.30 16.65 -7.03
N LEU A 13 -0.72 15.44 -6.64
CA LEU A 13 -1.93 14.81 -7.17
C LEU A 13 -3.19 15.61 -6.84
N ILE A 14 -3.30 16.14 -5.62
CA ILE A 14 -4.41 16.98 -5.21
C ILE A 14 -4.41 18.28 -6.03
N PHE A 15 -3.26 18.92 -6.16
CA PHE A 15 -3.13 20.13 -6.96
C PHE A 15 -3.54 19.90 -8.42
N ASP A 16 -3.06 18.84 -9.05
CA ASP A 16 -3.36 18.50 -10.44
C ASP A 16 -4.83 18.15 -10.66
N SER A 17 -5.53 17.70 -9.62
CA SER A 17 -6.96 17.39 -9.70
C SER A 17 -7.87 18.62 -9.83
N GLY A 18 -7.35 19.80 -9.52
CA GLY A 18 -8.13 21.03 -9.47
C GLY A 18 -9.06 21.14 -8.24
N LYS A 19 -8.98 20.19 -7.32
CA LYS A 19 -9.77 20.15 -6.08
C LYS A 19 -8.87 20.45 -4.88
N ASN A 20 -9.49 20.86 -3.77
CA ASN A 20 -8.76 21.05 -2.54
C ASN A 20 -8.78 19.76 -1.67
N SER A 21 -7.97 19.74 -0.62
CA SER A 21 -7.84 18.58 0.26
C SER A 21 -9.16 18.22 0.96
N ARG A 22 -9.99 19.20 1.27
CA ARG A 22 -11.30 18.97 1.90
C ARG A 22 -12.25 18.24 0.97
N GLU A 23 -12.30 18.65 -0.30
CA GLU A 23 -13.14 18.00 -1.32
C GLU A 23 -12.68 16.56 -1.56
N ILE A 24 -11.37 16.35 -1.68
CA ILE A 24 -10.76 15.03 -1.86
C ILE A 24 -11.10 14.12 -0.66
N ALA A 25 -10.91 14.60 0.56
CA ALA A 25 -11.22 13.84 1.78
C ALA A 25 -12.67 13.36 1.78
N LYS A 26 -13.61 14.26 1.42
CA LYS A 26 -15.04 13.94 1.36
C LYS A 26 -15.34 12.88 0.29
N GLU A 27 -14.76 13.02 -0.89
CA GLU A 27 -15.01 12.09 -2.00
C GLU A 27 -14.43 10.71 -1.75
N ILE A 28 -13.23 10.63 -1.15
CA ILE A 28 -12.56 9.36 -0.85
C ILE A 28 -13.15 8.70 0.39
N GLY A 29 -13.73 9.48 1.30
CA GLY A 29 -14.21 8.95 2.59
C GLY A 29 -13.09 8.77 3.61
N ILE A 30 -12.07 9.62 3.55
CA ILE A 30 -11.00 9.71 4.55
C ILE A 30 -11.21 11.00 5.34
N GLY A 31 -10.99 10.95 6.64
CA GLY A 31 -11.13 12.14 7.49
C GLY A 31 -10.26 13.28 7.02
N LYS A 32 -10.80 14.49 7.06
CA LYS A 32 -10.08 15.71 6.67
C LYS A 32 -8.80 15.90 7.47
N SER A 33 -8.82 15.66 8.78
CA SER A 33 -7.64 15.76 9.64
C SER A 33 -6.59 14.72 9.26
N THR A 34 -6.99 13.53 8.85
CA THR A 34 -6.08 12.47 8.38
C THR A 34 -5.36 12.90 7.11
N ILE A 35 -6.09 13.48 6.14
CA ILE A 35 -5.46 14.01 4.92
C ILE A 35 -4.43 15.10 5.27
N TYR A 36 -4.75 16.01 6.19
CA TYR A 36 -3.80 17.02 6.66
C TYR A 36 -2.55 16.41 7.28
N GLU A 37 -2.71 15.37 8.09
CA GLU A 37 -1.58 14.67 8.69
C GLU A 37 -0.70 13.99 7.62
N TYR A 38 -1.30 13.46 6.56
CA TYR A 38 -0.55 12.90 5.43
C TYR A 38 0.23 13.99 4.67
N LEU A 39 -0.42 15.11 4.38
CA LEU A 39 0.21 16.23 3.68
C LEU A 39 1.33 16.88 4.49
N SER A 40 1.26 16.81 5.80
CA SER A 40 2.29 17.33 6.72
C SER A 40 3.41 16.32 6.99
N ALA A 41 3.36 15.13 6.41
CA ALA A 41 4.29 14.04 6.67
C ALA A 41 4.35 13.63 8.15
N ASN A 42 3.25 13.80 8.87
CA ASN A 42 3.17 13.51 10.32
C ASN A 42 2.57 12.14 10.63
N LYS A 43 2.03 11.45 9.62
CA LYS A 43 1.35 10.18 9.84
C LYS A 43 1.61 9.21 8.70
N MET A 44 1.94 7.98 9.08
CA MET A 44 2.05 6.88 8.14
C MET A 44 0.64 6.44 7.74
N PRO A 45 0.33 6.37 6.43
CA PRO A 45 -0.98 5.91 6.00
C PRO A 45 -1.17 4.41 6.24
N THR A 46 -2.41 4.02 6.48
CA THR A 46 -2.79 2.61 6.54
C THR A 46 -2.83 2.04 5.12
N LEU A 47 -2.70 0.72 5.00
CA LEU A 47 -2.84 0.04 3.71
C LEU A 47 -4.19 0.38 3.05
N GLN A 48 -5.28 0.36 3.82
CA GLN A 48 -6.61 0.67 3.29
C GLN A 48 -6.70 2.10 2.75
N ASN A 49 -6.16 3.07 3.45
CA ASN A 49 -6.17 4.46 3.00
C ASN A 49 -5.26 4.67 1.78
N LEU A 50 -4.13 3.97 1.71
CA LEU A 50 -3.29 3.99 0.51
C LEU A 50 -4.01 3.44 -0.71
N ILE A 51 -4.74 2.34 -0.56
CA ILE A 51 -5.54 1.76 -1.65
C ILE A 51 -6.59 2.77 -2.11
N LYS A 52 -7.31 3.40 -1.17
CA LYS A 52 -8.32 4.43 -1.50
C LYS A 52 -7.72 5.59 -2.26
N LEU A 53 -6.59 6.11 -1.80
CA LEU A 53 -5.91 7.22 -2.45
C LEU A 53 -5.41 6.83 -3.85
N ALA A 54 -4.76 5.69 -3.97
CA ALA A 54 -4.23 5.21 -5.24
C ALA A 54 -5.34 4.94 -6.26
N ASP A 55 -6.45 4.34 -5.83
CA ASP A 55 -7.60 4.09 -6.69
C ASP A 55 -8.26 5.40 -7.14
N TYR A 56 -8.41 6.36 -6.25
CA TYR A 56 -9.01 7.65 -6.57
C TYR A 56 -8.19 8.40 -7.63
N PHE A 57 -6.87 8.46 -7.46
CA PHE A 57 -5.99 9.15 -8.40
C PHE A 57 -5.57 8.29 -9.60
N GLY A 58 -5.90 7.00 -9.61
CA GLY A 58 -5.55 6.10 -10.71
C GLY A 58 -4.05 5.85 -10.84
N CYS A 59 -3.32 5.86 -9.74
CA CYS A 59 -1.88 5.63 -9.72
C CYS A 59 -1.49 4.38 -8.93
N SER A 60 -0.23 3.96 -9.05
CA SER A 60 0.30 2.84 -8.26
C SER A 60 0.59 3.28 -6.82
N ILE A 61 0.50 2.35 -5.89
CA ILE A 61 0.96 2.58 -4.52
C ILE A 61 2.48 2.70 -4.50
N ASP A 62 3.17 1.95 -5.35
CA ASP A 62 4.63 2.02 -5.46
C ASP A 62 5.09 3.44 -5.81
N PHE A 63 4.42 4.11 -6.75
CA PHE A 63 4.69 5.51 -7.04
C PHE A 63 4.36 6.40 -5.85
N LEU A 64 3.15 6.27 -5.31
CA LEU A 64 2.67 7.11 -4.21
C LEU A 64 3.59 7.03 -2.99
N PHE A 65 4.16 5.86 -2.75
CA PHE A 65 5.03 5.63 -1.59
C PHE A 65 6.53 5.71 -1.90
N GLY A 66 6.88 6.14 -3.10
CA GLY A 66 8.28 6.40 -3.47
C GLY A 66 9.10 5.18 -3.85
N GLN A 67 8.46 4.05 -4.12
CA GLN A 67 9.15 2.85 -4.60
C GLN A 67 9.33 2.83 -6.12
N ASP A 68 8.61 3.69 -6.82
CA ASP A 68 8.71 3.88 -8.27
C ASP A 68 8.77 5.39 -8.55
N ASP A 69 9.65 5.79 -9.45
CA ASP A 69 9.82 7.18 -9.84
C ASP A 69 8.77 7.67 -10.83
N TYR A 70 8.07 6.74 -11.47
CA TYR A 70 7.11 7.05 -12.53
C TYR A 70 5.68 6.82 -12.05
N GLU A 71 4.82 7.82 -12.32
CA GLU A 71 3.39 7.68 -12.14
C GLU A 71 2.86 6.70 -13.18
N SER A 72 2.68 5.45 -12.78
CA SER A 72 2.08 4.43 -13.64
C SER A 72 0.58 4.69 -13.73
N LYS A 73 0.15 5.30 -14.83
CA LYS A 73 -1.28 5.40 -15.15
C LYS A 73 -1.68 4.11 -15.87
N GLY A 74 -2.47 3.30 -15.20
CA GLY A 74 -2.93 2.05 -15.74
C GLY A 74 -4.24 1.62 -15.11
N LYS A 75 -4.78 0.52 -15.61
CA LYS A 75 -5.94 -0.09 -14.98
C LYS A 75 -5.46 -0.98 -13.84
N PHE A 76 -5.80 -0.57 -12.63
CA PHE A 76 -5.60 -1.38 -11.46
C PHE A 76 -6.86 -2.21 -11.20
N ILE A 77 -6.67 -3.42 -10.71
CA ILE A 77 -7.77 -4.31 -10.33
C ILE A 77 -8.12 -4.08 -8.86
N THR A 78 -9.39 -4.34 -8.52
CA THR A 78 -9.82 -4.33 -7.12
C THR A 78 -9.23 -5.55 -6.42
N PRO A 79 -8.41 -5.37 -5.39
CA PRO A 79 -7.80 -6.51 -4.74
C PRO A 79 -8.81 -7.37 -3.99
N ALA A 80 -8.58 -8.68 -3.97
CA ALA A 80 -9.27 -9.57 -3.04
C ALA A 80 -8.91 -9.20 -1.59
N PRO A 81 -9.67 -9.65 -0.59
CA PRO A 81 -9.29 -9.45 0.80
C PRO A 81 -7.86 -9.91 1.05
N PHE A 82 -7.13 -9.15 1.85
CA PHE A 82 -5.69 -9.39 2.06
C PHE A 82 -5.37 -10.83 2.51
N PRO A 83 -6.13 -11.47 3.41
CA PRO A 83 -5.83 -12.85 3.80
C PRO A 83 -5.78 -13.83 2.62
N ALA A 84 -6.71 -13.70 1.68
CA ALA A 84 -6.74 -14.53 0.48
C ALA A 84 -5.55 -14.21 -0.43
N ARG A 85 -5.26 -12.92 -0.64
CA ARG A 85 -4.13 -12.50 -1.46
C ARG A 85 -2.80 -12.94 -0.85
N PHE A 86 -2.66 -12.87 0.47
CA PHE A 86 -1.45 -13.32 1.16
C PHE A 86 -1.18 -14.80 0.90
N LYS A 87 -2.21 -15.64 0.96
CA LYS A 87 -2.06 -17.07 0.62
C LYS A 87 -1.63 -17.27 -0.82
N GLU A 88 -2.22 -16.52 -1.75
CA GLU A 88 -1.81 -16.57 -3.16
C GLU A 88 -0.33 -16.19 -3.32
N MET A 89 0.14 -15.19 -2.58
CA MET A 89 1.52 -14.76 -2.65
C MET A 89 2.50 -15.80 -2.09
N LEU A 90 2.15 -16.44 -0.99
CA LEU A 90 2.96 -17.55 -0.46
C LEU A 90 3.06 -18.68 -1.48
N ASP A 91 1.96 -19.01 -2.15
CA ASP A 91 1.94 -20.03 -3.20
C ASP A 91 2.73 -19.59 -4.43
N TYR A 92 2.55 -18.34 -4.86
CA TYR A 92 3.26 -17.78 -6.01
C TYR A 92 4.78 -17.83 -5.83
N PHE A 93 5.27 -17.42 -4.65
CA PHE A 93 6.69 -17.43 -4.34
C PHE A 93 7.18 -18.79 -3.84
N ASN A 94 6.28 -19.75 -3.69
CA ASN A 94 6.56 -21.09 -3.20
C ASN A 94 7.32 -21.09 -1.86
N ILE A 95 6.83 -20.30 -0.91
CA ILE A 95 7.43 -20.16 0.41
C ILE A 95 6.38 -20.39 1.50
N SER A 96 6.84 -20.90 2.64
CA SER A 96 6.01 -21.02 3.84
C SER A 96 6.08 -19.75 4.69
N ARG A 97 5.15 -19.60 5.64
CA ARG A 97 5.24 -18.53 6.65
C ARG A 97 6.54 -18.64 7.45
N TYR A 98 6.96 -19.85 7.78
CA TYR A 98 8.22 -20.08 8.47
C TYR A 98 9.42 -19.53 7.66
N LYS A 99 9.45 -19.80 6.36
CA LYS A 99 10.51 -19.27 5.48
C LYS A 99 10.45 -17.75 5.39
N LEU A 100 9.24 -17.19 5.28
CA LEU A 100 9.06 -15.75 5.23
C LEU A 100 9.51 -15.07 6.54
N GLU A 101 9.24 -15.68 7.70
CA GLU A 101 9.80 -15.21 8.97
C GLU A 101 11.33 -15.17 8.93
N LYS A 102 11.96 -16.23 8.44
CA LYS A 102 13.42 -16.30 8.33
C LYS A 102 14.00 -15.22 7.43
N LEU A 103 13.31 -14.91 6.33
CA LEU A 103 13.75 -13.90 5.38
C LEU A 103 13.50 -12.46 5.85
N THR A 104 12.43 -12.22 6.57
CA THR A 104 11.98 -10.86 6.91
C THR A 104 12.19 -10.48 8.38
N GLY A 105 12.29 -11.47 9.27
CA GLY A 105 12.28 -11.22 10.71
C GLY A 105 10.88 -10.95 11.28
N ILE A 106 9.84 -10.94 10.45
CA ILE A 106 8.46 -10.81 10.92
C ILE A 106 8.06 -12.14 11.55
N SER A 107 7.56 -12.11 12.79
CA SER A 107 7.25 -13.35 13.51
C SER A 107 6.17 -14.18 12.81
N GLU A 108 6.28 -15.49 12.91
CA GLU A 108 5.30 -16.41 12.34
C GLU A 108 3.90 -16.17 12.92
N SER A 109 3.81 -15.77 14.18
CA SER A 109 2.54 -15.40 14.80
C SER A 109 1.86 -14.23 14.09
N VAL A 110 2.61 -13.19 13.74
CA VAL A 110 2.08 -12.04 12.99
C VAL A 110 1.62 -12.49 11.60
N LEU A 111 2.43 -13.29 10.90
CA LEU A 111 2.10 -13.81 9.56
C LEU A 111 0.85 -14.71 9.61
N TYR A 112 0.68 -15.48 10.68
CA TYR A 112 -0.52 -16.28 10.91
C TYR A 112 -1.77 -15.39 11.03
N TYR A 113 -1.68 -14.28 11.78
CA TYR A 113 -2.80 -13.34 11.90
C TYR A 113 -3.12 -12.64 10.57
N TRP A 114 -2.12 -12.39 9.74
CA TRP A 114 -2.36 -11.89 8.37
C TRP A 114 -3.15 -12.90 7.55
N ALA A 115 -2.77 -14.17 7.64
CA ALA A 115 -3.45 -15.24 6.91
C ALA A 115 -4.90 -15.45 7.38
N LYS A 116 -5.17 -15.23 8.67
CA LYS A 116 -6.52 -15.34 9.24
C LYS A 116 -7.38 -14.09 9.05
N GLY A 117 -6.77 -12.96 8.82
CA GLY A 117 -7.49 -11.68 8.76
C GLY A 117 -7.67 -11.00 10.09
N ASP A 118 -7.05 -11.48 11.15
CA ASP A 118 -7.14 -10.88 12.49
C ASP A 118 -6.29 -9.62 12.64
N LYS A 119 -5.28 -9.48 11.79
CA LYS A 119 -4.43 -8.28 11.72
C LYS A 119 -4.17 -7.91 10.27
N THR A 120 -4.26 -6.61 9.98
CA THR A 120 -3.84 -6.04 8.70
C THR A 120 -2.39 -5.61 8.82
N PRO A 121 -1.52 -5.95 7.85
CA PRO A 121 -0.13 -5.50 7.90
C PRO A 121 -0.01 -3.99 7.79
N SER A 122 1.02 -3.43 8.45
CA SER A 122 1.40 -2.04 8.23
C SER A 122 2.05 -1.89 6.85
N ILE A 123 2.03 -0.68 6.31
CA ILE A 123 2.70 -0.44 5.04
C ILE A 123 4.21 -0.68 5.13
N GLU A 124 4.82 -0.40 6.27
CA GLU A 124 6.24 -0.68 6.49
C GLU A 124 6.55 -2.17 6.35
N SER A 125 5.71 -3.01 6.94
CA SER A 125 5.85 -4.46 6.83
C SER A 125 5.66 -4.94 5.39
N ILE A 126 4.68 -4.38 4.67
CA ILE A 126 4.45 -4.70 3.25
C ILE A 126 5.67 -4.32 2.41
N VAL A 127 6.20 -3.11 2.58
CA VAL A 127 7.39 -2.65 1.85
C VAL A 127 8.57 -3.58 2.11
N HIS A 128 8.79 -3.96 3.36
CA HIS A 128 9.88 -4.88 3.72
C HIS A 128 9.73 -6.25 3.07
N VAL A 129 8.52 -6.81 3.11
CA VAL A 129 8.24 -8.11 2.45
C VAL A 129 8.47 -7.99 0.94
N CYS A 130 8.01 -6.92 0.32
CA CYS A 130 8.18 -6.70 -1.12
C CYS A 130 9.65 -6.56 -1.51
N GLU A 131 10.45 -5.89 -0.71
CA GLU A 131 11.90 -5.80 -0.91
C GLU A 131 12.56 -7.18 -0.87
N VAL A 132 12.21 -7.99 0.11
CA VAL A 132 12.76 -9.34 0.28
C VAL A 132 12.33 -10.27 -0.86
N LEU A 133 11.08 -10.18 -1.30
CA LEU A 133 10.53 -11.03 -2.37
C LEU A 133 10.77 -10.47 -3.77
N ASP A 134 11.33 -9.27 -3.88
CA ASP A 134 11.59 -8.59 -5.15
C ASP A 134 10.33 -8.45 -6.01
N CYS A 135 9.29 -7.85 -5.43
CA CYS A 135 8.06 -7.55 -6.14
C CYS A 135 7.54 -6.16 -5.78
N SER A 136 6.59 -5.65 -6.57
CA SER A 136 5.94 -4.38 -6.29
C SER A 136 4.90 -4.51 -5.16
N ILE A 137 4.61 -3.39 -4.51
CA ILE A 137 3.55 -3.33 -3.50
C ILE A 137 2.20 -3.66 -4.15
N ASP A 138 1.92 -3.06 -5.31
CA ASP A 138 0.66 -3.28 -6.03
C ASP A 138 0.45 -4.75 -6.41
N PHE A 139 1.52 -5.45 -6.81
CA PHE A 139 1.45 -6.88 -7.07
C PHE A 139 1.18 -7.67 -5.78
N PHE A 140 1.92 -7.40 -4.72
CA PHE A 140 1.76 -8.14 -3.47
C PHE A 140 0.35 -8.02 -2.88
N ILE A 141 -0.26 -6.83 -2.95
CA ILE A 141 -1.62 -6.63 -2.42
C ILE A 141 -2.73 -6.98 -3.41
N GLY A 142 -2.40 -7.23 -4.67
CA GLY A 142 -3.36 -7.70 -5.67
C GLY A 142 -3.99 -6.63 -6.55
N ARG A 143 -3.41 -5.43 -6.64
CA ARG A 143 -3.91 -4.38 -7.54
C ARG A 143 -3.40 -4.53 -8.97
N THR A 144 -2.43 -5.38 -9.19
CA THR A 144 -1.91 -5.71 -10.52
C THR A 144 -1.48 -7.17 -10.56
N ASN A 145 -1.44 -7.75 -11.77
CA ASN A 145 -0.90 -9.11 -12.00
C ASN A 145 0.56 -9.08 -12.45
N LEU A 146 1.19 -7.90 -12.52
CA LEU A 146 2.60 -7.73 -12.88
C LEU A 146 3.44 -7.60 -11.61
N PRO A 147 4.40 -8.52 -11.40
CA PRO A 147 5.25 -8.51 -10.19
C PRO A 147 6.02 -7.21 -9.96
#